data_83e8b36dae47753e8679c05b35e7885b
#
_entry.id   83e8b36dae47753e8679c05b35e7885b
#
_cell.length_a   1.000
_cell.length_b   1.000
_cell.length_c   1.000
_cell.angle_alpha   90.00
_cell.angle_beta   90.00
_cell.angle_gamma   90.00
#
_symmetry.space_group_name_H-M   'P 1'
#
loop_
_entity.id
_entity.type
_entity.pdbx_description
1 polymer ?
#
loop_
_entity_poly.entity_id
_entity_poly.type
_entity_poly.pdbx_seq_one_letter_code
_entity_poly.pdbx_strand_id
1 'polypeptide(L)'
;GDAIAAGSTHGRVRAMMDDKGRRVKEAGPSQPVEILGLNDVPNAGEVFVGCESDKEARAFAETFISQNKVKLLEETKSKMSLDDLFNQIQEGNLKELDIVVKADVQGSVEAIKQSLLKLSNDEVVVKIIHGGSGRCFPSWMLLPFR
;
A
#
# COMPACT_ATOMS: atom_id res chain seq x y z
N GLY A 1 -17.41 4.22 18.04
CA GLY A 1 -16.59 5.33 18.47
C GLY A 1 -15.17 4.93 18.92
N ASP A 2 -14.80 3.65 18.78
CA ASP A 2 -13.53 3.12 19.27
C ASP A 2 -12.37 3.60 18.42
N ALA A 3 -11.22 3.82 19.05
CA ALA A 3 -9.98 4.12 18.35
C ALA A 3 -9.38 2.83 17.80
N ILE A 4 -8.95 2.86 16.56
CA ILE A 4 -8.38 1.71 15.87
C ILE A 4 -7.09 2.08 15.13
N ALA A 5 -6.19 1.12 15.04
CA ALA A 5 -5.02 1.17 14.18
C ALA A 5 -5.05 -0.01 13.21
N ALA A 6 -4.74 0.25 11.96
CA ALA A 6 -4.65 -0.74 10.90
C ALA A 6 -3.35 -0.52 10.12
N GLY A 7 -2.32 -1.30 10.48
CA GLY A 7 -1.00 -1.14 9.90
C GLY A 7 -0.44 0.27 10.05
N SER A 8 -0.26 0.95 8.93
CA SER A 8 0.26 2.32 8.86
C SER A 8 -0.80 3.40 9.11
N THR A 9 -2.09 3.03 9.17
CA THR A 9 -3.20 3.97 9.34
C THR A 9 -3.82 3.86 10.72
N HIS A 10 -4.47 4.91 11.15
CA HIS A 10 -5.23 4.96 12.40
C HIS A 10 -6.47 5.81 12.21
N GLY A 11 -7.39 5.69 13.15
CA GLY A 11 -8.61 6.49 13.13
C GLY A 11 -9.60 6.10 14.19
N ARG A 12 -10.77 6.73 14.16
CA ARG A 12 -11.88 6.42 15.06
C ARG A 12 -13.06 5.91 14.25
N VAL A 13 -13.61 4.78 14.66
CA VAL A 13 -14.77 4.18 14.00
C VAL A 13 -15.97 5.15 14.07
N ARG A 14 -16.42 5.63 12.92
CA ARG A 14 -17.60 6.49 12.78
C ARG A 14 -18.84 5.69 12.45
N ALA A 15 -18.69 4.67 11.64
CA ALA A 15 -19.76 3.76 11.27
C ALA A 15 -19.18 2.41 10.84
N MET A 16 -19.96 1.36 11.02
CA MET A 16 -19.69 0.03 10.47
C MET A 16 -20.91 -0.43 9.68
N MET A 17 -20.67 -1.07 8.55
CA MET A 17 -21.71 -1.66 7.71
C MET A 17 -21.43 -3.15 7.50
N ASP A 18 -22.50 -3.95 7.52
CA ASP A 18 -22.41 -5.38 7.25
C ASP A 18 -22.30 -5.66 5.73
N ASP A 19 -22.20 -6.94 5.36
CA ASP A 19 -22.19 -7.43 3.99
C ASP A 19 -23.44 -7.06 3.15
N LYS A 20 -24.52 -6.66 3.82
CA LYS A 20 -25.78 -6.22 3.22
C LYS A 20 -25.95 -4.70 3.17
N GLY A 21 -24.90 -3.95 3.53
CA GLY A 21 -24.93 -2.50 3.58
C GLY A 21 -25.74 -1.91 4.75
N ARG A 22 -26.09 -2.71 5.76
CA ARG A 22 -26.82 -2.25 6.92
C ARG A 22 -25.86 -1.78 8.01
N ARG A 23 -26.19 -0.69 8.66
CA ARG A 23 -25.39 -0.14 9.75
C ARG A 23 -25.47 -1.06 10.98
N VAL A 24 -24.31 -1.46 11.47
CA VAL A 24 -24.17 -2.27 12.68
C VAL A 24 -23.42 -1.50 13.77
N LYS A 25 -23.78 -1.78 15.03
CA LYS A 25 -23.16 -1.14 16.20
C LYS A 25 -21.97 -1.94 16.72
N GLU A 26 -22.04 -3.24 16.58
CA GLU A 26 -21.02 -4.18 17.05
C GLU A 26 -20.77 -5.22 15.97
N ALA A 27 -19.54 -5.70 15.88
CA ALA A 27 -19.14 -6.78 14.99
C ALA A 27 -18.51 -7.90 15.82
N GLY A 28 -19.08 -9.10 15.70
CA GLY A 28 -18.56 -10.30 16.35
C GLY A 28 -17.39 -10.93 15.59
N PRO A 29 -16.75 -11.96 16.19
CA PRO A 29 -15.72 -12.72 15.52
C PRO A 29 -16.20 -13.28 14.16
N SER A 30 -15.34 -13.23 13.15
CA SER A 30 -15.59 -13.72 11.78
C SER A 30 -16.72 -13.01 11.03
N GLN A 31 -17.20 -11.87 11.53
CA GLN A 31 -18.20 -11.06 10.85
C GLN A 31 -17.51 -10.07 9.91
N PRO A 32 -17.79 -10.11 8.59
CA PRO A 32 -17.25 -9.12 7.67
C PRO A 32 -17.99 -7.78 7.89
N VAL A 33 -17.21 -6.70 8.03
CA VAL A 33 -17.76 -5.36 8.18
C VAL A 33 -16.88 -4.35 7.43
N GLU A 34 -17.55 -3.39 6.82
CA GLU A 34 -16.90 -2.20 6.29
C GLU A 34 -16.80 -1.13 7.39
N ILE A 35 -15.62 -0.60 7.61
CA ILE A 35 -15.37 0.41 8.66
C ILE A 35 -15.13 1.77 8.00
N LEU A 36 -15.86 2.77 8.49
CA LEU A 36 -15.66 4.17 8.10
C LEU A 36 -15.02 4.93 9.26
N GLY A 37 -13.97 5.69 8.96
CA GLY A 37 -13.34 6.58 9.94
C GLY A 37 -11.83 6.48 10.06
N LEU A 38 -11.18 5.64 9.29
CA LEU A 38 -9.72 5.65 9.13
C LEU A 38 -9.28 6.92 8.39
N ASN A 39 -8.09 7.41 8.72
CA ASN A 39 -7.49 8.60 8.09
C ASN A 39 -6.99 8.33 6.67
N ASP A 40 -6.62 7.09 6.39
CA ASP A 40 -6.12 6.65 5.09
C ASP A 40 -6.54 5.19 4.85
N VAL A 41 -6.23 4.63 3.68
CA VAL A 41 -6.56 3.25 3.31
C VAL A 41 -5.40 2.33 3.72
N PRO A 42 -5.63 1.34 4.61
CA PRO A 42 -4.62 0.35 4.95
C PRO A 42 -4.38 -0.60 3.77
N ASN A 43 -3.21 -1.23 3.73
CA ASN A 43 -2.97 -2.30 2.78
C ASN A 43 -3.71 -3.58 3.21
N ALA A 44 -4.05 -4.41 2.23
CA ALA A 44 -4.67 -5.70 2.53
C ALA A 44 -3.74 -6.60 3.37
N GLY A 45 -4.30 -7.25 4.39
CA GLY A 45 -3.56 -8.14 5.28
C GLY A 45 -2.76 -7.45 6.38
N GLU A 46 -2.86 -6.13 6.55
CA GLU A 46 -2.23 -5.42 7.67
C GLU A 46 -2.87 -5.76 9.02
N VAL A 47 -2.07 -5.65 10.07
CA VAL A 47 -2.53 -5.92 11.45
C VAL A 47 -3.53 -4.86 11.87
N PHE A 48 -4.68 -5.32 12.37
CA PHE A 48 -5.77 -4.49 12.89
C PHE A 48 -5.83 -4.60 14.41
N VAL A 49 -5.81 -3.47 15.11
CA VAL A 49 -5.82 -3.40 16.58
C VAL A 49 -6.81 -2.36 17.06
N GLY A 50 -7.64 -2.75 18.05
CA GLY A 50 -8.43 -1.80 18.81
C GLY A 50 -7.57 -1.15 19.91
N CYS A 51 -7.66 0.15 20.05
CA CYS A 51 -6.91 0.95 21.02
C CYS A 51 -7.85 1.65 21.98
N GLU A 52 -7.42 1.91 23.22
CA GLU A 52 -8.21 2.63 24.21
C GLU A 52 -8.32 4.14 23.89
N SER A 53 -7.32 4.67 23.22
CA SER A 53 -7.25 6.09 22.87
C SER A 53 -6.70 6.35 21.47
N ASP A 54 -7.09 7.50 20.89
CA ASP A 54 -6.56 7.96 19.60
C ASP A 54 -5.03 8.16 19.65
N LYS A 55 -4.49 8.54 20.81
CA LYS A 55 -3.05 8.74 21.00
C LYS A 55 -2.30 7.41 20.88
N GLU A 56 -2.86 6.34 21.45
CA GLU A 56 -2.31 5.00 21.36
C GLU A 56 -2.39 4.46 19.93
N ALA A 57 -3.53 4.62 19.26
CA ALA A 57 -3.70 4.22 17.86
C ALA A 57 -2.70 4.90 16.94
N ARG A 58 -2.45 6.18 17.15
CA ARG A 58 -1.45 6.95 16.40
C ARG A 58 -0.03 6.46 16.69
N ALA A 59 0.34 6.24 17.95
CA ALA A 59 1.66 5.73 18.32
C ALA A 59 1.92 4.34 17.72
N PHE A 60 0.89 3.50 17.68
CA PHE A 60 0.97 2.18 17.04
C PHE A 60 1.27 2.31 15.54
N ALA A 61 0.52 3.15 14.83
CA ALA A 61 0.73 3.39 13.40
C ALA A 61 2.12 3.96 13.08
N GLU A 62 2.60 4.92 13.88
CA GLU A 62 3.95 5.49 13.74
C GLU A 62 5.04 4.44 13.96
N THR A 63 4.87 3.56 14.96
CA THR A 63 5.79 2.44 15.22
C THR A 63 5.80 1.47 14.04
N PHE A 64 4.65 1.14 13.49
CA PHE A 64 4.53 0.25 12.34
C PHE A 64 5.22 0.83 11.11
N ILE A 65 5.02 2.11 10.82
CA ILE A 65 5.70 2.81 9.72
C ILE A 65 7.22 2.78 9.89
N SER A 66 7.73 3.04 11.10
CA SER A 66 9.16 3.03 11.37
C SER A 66 9.78 1.64 11.18
N GLN A 67 9.12 0.60 11.66
CA GLN A 67 9.55 -0.78 11.48
C GLN A 67 9.56 -1.21 10.01
N ASN A 68 8.54 -0.86 9.26
CA ASN A 68 8.49 -1.16 7.82
C ASN A 68 9.57 -0.41 7.04
N LYS A 69 9.87 0.83 7.42
CA LYS A 69 10.97 1.59 6.81
C LYS A 69 12.33 0.92 7.04
N VAL A 70 12.58 0.43 8.26
CA VAL A 70 13.81 -0.30 8.58
C VAL A 70 13.90 -1.59 7.76
N LYS A 71 12.83 -2.38 7.70
CA LYS A 71 12.79 -3.62 6.89
C LYS A 71 13.09 -3.36 5.41
N LEU A 72 12.47 -2.33 4.83
CA LEU A 72 12.72 -1.93 3.44
C LEU A 72 14.18 -1.53 3.19
N LEU A 73 14.80 -0.83 4.14
CA LEU A 73 16.22 -0.45 4.05
C LEU A 73 17.15 -1.66 4.16
N GLU A 74 16.81 -2.63 5.01
CA GLU A 74 17.57 -3.88 5.14
C GLU A 74 17.44 -4.76 3.89
N GLU A 75 16.24 -4.89 3.34
CA GLU A 75 16.00 -5.62 2.08
C GLU A 75 16.70 -4.98 0.90
N THR A 76 16.75 -3.64 0.85
CA THR A 76 17.45 -2.92 -0.21
C THR A 76 18.96 -3.12 -0.09
N LYS A 77 19.51 -3.11 1.12
CA LYS A 77 20.94 -3.37 1.37
C LYS A 77 21.35 -4.81 1.02
N SER A 78 20.48 -5.79 1.34
CA SER A 78 20.76 -7.19 1.05
C SER A 78 20.70 -7.53 -0.44
N LYS A 79 19.88 -6.79 -1.21
CA LYS A 79 19.75 -6.97 -2.66
C LYS A 79 20.84 -6.30 -3.48
N MET A 80 21.64 -5.42 -2.88
CA MET A 80 22.78 -4.77 -3.55
C MET A 80 24.10 -5.44 -3.16
N SER A 81 24.22 -6.74 -3.39
CA SER A 81 25.53 -7.40 -3.41
C SER A 81 26.30 -6.95 -4.63
N LEU A 82 27.60 -6.71 -4.49
CA LEU A 82 28.49 -6.38 -5.61
C LEU A 82 28.44 -7.45 -6.71
N ASP A 83 28.24 -8.71 -6.33
CA ASP A 83 28.12 -9.82 -7.27
C ASP A 83 26.84 -9.73 -8.12
N ASP A 84 25.72 -9.27 -7.54
CA ASP A 84 24.47 -9.04 -8.28
C ASP A 84 24.61 -7.87 -9.27
N LEU A 85 25.35 -6.83 -8.89
CA LEU A 85 25.69 -5.72 -9.79
C LEU A 85 26.57 -6.17 -10.96
N PHE A 86 27.57 -7.02 -10.72
CA PHE A 86 28.42 -7.57 -11.78
C PHE A 86 27.64 -8.50 -12.71
N ASN A 87 26.73 -9.31 -12.17
CA ASN A 87 25.86 -10.17 -12.97
C ASN A 87 24.89 -9.36 -13.83
N GLN A 88 24.28 -8.30 -13.29
CA GLN A 88 23.42 -7.39 -14.06
C GLN A 88 24.18 -6.65 -15.17
N ILE A 89 25.45 -6.32 -14.97
CA ILE A 89 26.30 -5.68 -15.99
C ILE A 89 26.70 -6.69 -17.08
N GLN A 90 26.91 -7.96 -16.73
CA GLN A 90 27.21 -9.01 -17.70
C GLN A 90 25.98 -9.48 -18.49
N GLU A 91 24.82 -9.49 -17.89
CA GLU A 91 23.55 -9.83 -18.54
C GLU A 91 22.95 -8.69 -19.38
N GLY A 92 23.70 -7.67 -19.70
CA GLY A 92 23.42 -6.39 -20.38
C GLY A 92 22.38 -6.29 -21.51
N ASN A 93 21.45 -7.24 -21.60
CA ASN A 93 20.39 -7.28 -22.59
C ASN A 93 18.95 -7.29 -22.01
N LEU A 94 18.78 -7.36 -20.69
CA LEU A 94 17.45 -7.28 -20.09
C LEU A 94 16.92 -5.85 -20.17
N LYS A 95 15.88 -5.64 -20.94
CA LYS A 95 15.17 -4.36 -21.01
C LYS A 95 14.26 -4.24 -19.79
N GLU A 96 14.43 -3.20 -18.99
CA GLU A 96 13.51 -2.86 -17.90
C GLU A 96 12.39 -1.97 -18.43
N LEU A 97 11.14 -2.33 -18.12
CA LEU A 97 9.96 -1.50 -18.38
C LEU A 97 9.46 -0.93 -17.05
N ASP A 98 9.78 0.33 -16.83
CA ASP A 98 9.37 1.07 -15.64
C ASP A 98 7.96 1.60 -15.78
N ILE A 99 7.05 1.19 -14.88
CA ILE A 99 5.63 1.54 -14.93
C ILE A 99 5.18 2.25 -13.65
N VAL A 100 4.41 3.31 -13.81
CA VAL A 100 3.64 3.96 -12.75
C VAL A 100 2.18 3.58 -12.89
N VAL A 101 1.60 3.00 -11.83
CA VAL A 101 0.19 2.55 -11.81
C VAL A 101 -0.63 3.50 -10.95
N LYS A 102 -1.69 4.07 -11.54
CA LYS A 102 -2.70 4.82 -10.81
C LYS A 102 -4.09 4.31 -11.14
N ALA A 103 -4.93 4.18 -10.12
CA ALA A 103 -6.33 3.80 -10.26
C ALA A 103 -7.20 4.60 -9.28
N ASP A 104 -8.50 4.49 -9.42
CA ASP A 104 -9.49 5.14 -8.57
C ASP A 104 -9.54 4.58 -7.15
N VAL A 105 -9.32 3.26 -7.01
CA VAL A 105 -9.31 2.55 -5.73
C VAL A 105 -8.05 1.70 -5.55
N GLN A 106 -7.67 1.48 -4.30
CA GLN A 106 -6.45 0.74 -3.95
C GLN A 106 -6.47 -0.71 -4.46
N GLY A 107 -7.61 -1.39 -4.36
CA GLY A 107 -7.73 -2.77 -4.85
C GLY A 107 -7.48 -2.92 -6.35
N SER A 108 -7.87 -1.92 -7.16
CA SER A 108 -7.56 -1.89 -8.59
C SER A 108 -6.06 -1.74 -8.83
N VAL A 109 -5.37 -0.91 -8.05
CA VAL A 109 -3.90 -0.76 -8.13
C VAL A 109 -3.21 -2.08 -7.84
N GLU A 110 -3.62 -2.78 -6.80
CA GLU A 110 -3.04 -4.08 -6.41
C GLU A 110 -3.26 -5.15 -7.48
N ALA A 111 -4.47 -5.25 -8.01
CA ALA A 111 -4.81 -6.21 -9.07
C ALA A 111 -4.00 -5.95 -10.35
N ILE A 112 -3.87 -4.69 -10.76
CA ILE A 112 -3.08 -4.31 -11.94
C ILE A 112 -1.60 -4.62 -11.71
N LYS A 113 -1.03 -4.29 -10.55
CA LYS A 113 0.35 -4.63 -10.20
C LYS A 113 0.63 -6.13 -10.33
N GLN A 114 -0.22 -6.96 -9.73
CA GLN A 114 -0.09 -8.41 -9.80
C GLN A 114 -0.15 -8.94 -11.23
N SER A 115 -1.03 -8.38 -12.05
CA SER A 115 -1.18 -8.77 -13.44
C SER A 115 0.02 -8.35 -14.29
N LEU A 116 0.53 -7.14 -14.11
CA LEU A 116 1.69 -6.61 -14.84
C LEU A 116 2.97 -7.38 -14.50
N LEU A 117 3.20 -7.70 -13.23
CA LEU A 117 4.38 -8.49 -12.83
C LEU A 117 4.43 -9.88 -13.45
N LYS A 118 3.26 -10.49 -13.73
CA LYS A 118 3.16 -11.79 -14.41
C LYS A 118 3.51 -11.72 -15.91
N LEU A 119 3.56 -10.53 -16.49
CA LEU A 119 3.91 -10.34 -17.90
C LEU A 119 5.42 -10.21 -18.12
N SER A 120 6.21 -10.17 -17.05
CA SER A 120 7.66 -10.21 -17.16
C SER A 120 8.11 -11.50 -17.84
N ASN A 121 9.07 -11.38 -18.76
CA ASN A 121 9.68 -12.48 -19.50
C ASN A 121 11.20 -12.32 -19.52
N ASP A 122 11.91 -13.24 -20.18
CA ASP A 122 13.38 -13.27 -20.23
C ASP A 122 13.99 -12.10 -21.03
N GLU A 123 13.19 -11.38 -21.82
CA GLU A 123 13.65 -10.23 -22.60
C GLU A 123 13.32 -8.89 -21.93
N VAL A 124 12.18 -8.82 -21.21
CA VAL A 124 11.67 -7.58 -20.61
C VAL A 124 11.20 -7.85 -19.19
N VAL A 125 11.79 -7.14 -18.25
CA VAL A 125 11.37 -7.16 -16.84
C VAL A 125 10.45 -5.97 -16.57
N VAL A 126 9.23 -6.24 -16.12
CA VAL A 126 8.29 -5.21 -15.70
C VAL A 126 8.58 -4.79 -14.26
N LYS A 127 8.90 -3.51 -14.08
CA LYS A 127 9.19 -2.93 -12.77
C LYS A 127 8.17 -1.84 -12.44
N ILE A 128 7.51 -1.97 -11.31
CA ILE A 128 6.53 -0.98 -10.87
C ILE A 128 7.22 -0.02 -9.91
N ILE A 129 7.50 1.20 -10.40
CA ILE A 129 8.18 2.24 -9.62
C ILE A 129 7.25 2.83 -8.56
N HIS A 130 6.00 3.09 -8.95
CA HIS A 130 5.03 3.71 -8.06
C HIS A 130 3.61 3.21 -8.36
N GLY A 131 2.82 3.04 -7.29
CA GLY A 131 1.40 2.72 -7.41
C GLY A 131 0.60 3.43 -6.33
N GLY A 132 -0.49 4.07 -6.73
CA GLY A 132 -1.34 4.79 -5.79
C GLY A 132 -2.76 4.97 -6.29
N SER A 133 -3.70 5.07 -5.33
CA SER A 133 -5.08 5.42 -5.60
C SER A 133 -5.25 6.93 -5.72
N GLY A 134 -6.17 7.38 -6.55
CA GLY A 134 -6.53 8.78 -6.71
C GLY A 134 -6.74 9.21 -8.16
N ARG A 135 -7.16 10.46 -8.34
CA ARG A 135 -7.39 11.02 -9.67
C ARG A 135 -6.08 11.11 -10.44
N CYS A 136 -6.08 10.59 -11.65
CA CYS A 136 -4.98 10.76 -12.58
C CYS A 136 -5.07 12.15 -13.21
N PHE A 137 -4.35 13.12 -12.66
CA PHE A 137 -4.19 14.40 -13.32
C PHE A 137 -3.00 14.31 -14.27
N PRO A 138 -3.16 14.65 -15.55
CA PRO A 138 -2.04 14.74 -16.48
C PRO A 138 -1.04 15.80 -15.96
N SER A 139 0.24 15.48 -15.99
CA SER A 139 1.31 16.32 -15.42
C SER A 139 1.38 17.74 -16.00
N TRP A 140 0.89 17.96 -17.20
CA TRP A 140 0.83 19.28 -17.83
C TRP A 140 -0.16 20.25 -17.17
N MET A 141 -1.12 19.71 -16.37
CA MET A 141 -2.10 20.54 -15.65
C MET A 141 -1.50 21.13 -14.34
N LEU A 142 -0.31 20.70 -13.95
CA LEU A 142 0.41 21.20 -12.77
C LEU A 142 1.50 22.23 -13.10
N LEU A 143 1.68 22.58 -14.39
CA LEU A 143 2.60 23.65 -14.75
C LEU A 143 1.89 24.98 -14.50
N PRO A 144 2.43 25.85 -13.60
CA PRO A 144 1.92 27.19 -13.50
C PRO A 144 2.16 27.88 -14.84
N PHE A 145 1.10 28.39 -15.44
CA PHE A 145 1.23 29.31 -16.55
C PHE A 145 2.10 30.48 -16.09
N ARG A 146 3.28 30.59 -16.65
CA ARG A 146 4.07 31.82 -16.65
C ARG A 146 3.66 32.68 -17.83
#